data_49466588b2858594e41fa788bba1053a
#
_entry.id   49466588b2858594e41fa788bba1053a
#
_cell.length_a   1.000
_cell.length_b   1.000
_cell.length_c   1.000
_cell.angle_alpha   90.00
_cell.angle_beta   90.00
_cell.angle_gamma   90.00
#
_symmetry.space_group_name_H-M   'P 1'
#
loop_
_entity.id
_entity.type
_entity.pdbx_description
1 polymer ?
#
loop_
_entity_poly.entity_id
_entity_poly.type
_entity_poly.pdbx_seq_one_letter_code
_entity_poly.pdbx_strand_id
1 'polypeptide(L)'
;VDSRCELLTVIEGAHAGAKALYIDGRIRVAYGNVWADEIDDNDNSIVMFRQQIGSRPRLIICGGGHVSAALVRMASLLAFDIWVIEDRPLFADNAKRQGADHVICGDYKETLAPLRR
;
A
#
# COMPACT_ATOMS: atom_id res chain seq x y z
N VAL A 1 1.47 -1.89 10.87
CA VAL A 1 1.84 -2.95 9.93
C VAL A 1 0.79 -3.00 8.85
N ASP A 2 1.20 -2.65 7.65
CA ASP A 2 0.31 -2.68 6.49
C ASP A 2 0.09 -4.11 6.05
N SER A 3 -1.05 -4.68 6.43
CA SER A 3 -1.49 -5.95 5.89
C SER A 3 -1.78 -5.81 4.40
N ARG A 4 -1.17 -6.65 3.58
CA ARG A 4 -1.51 -6.74 2.17
C ARG A 4 -2.85 -7.44 2.02
N CYS A 5 -3.83 -6.69 1.56
CA CYS A 5 -5.15 -7.23 1.24
C CYS A 5 -5.35 -7.20 -0.27
N GLU A 6 -5.55 -8.35 -0.87
CA GLU A 6 -5.77 -8.50 -2.30
C GLU A 6 -7.08 -9.24 -2.57
N LEU A 7 -7.87 -8.71 -3.51
CA LEU A 7 -9.01 -9.41 -4.05
C LEU A 7 -8.64 -9.99 -5.41
N LEU A 8 -8.74 -11.30 -5.54
CA LEU A 8 -8.56 -12.01 -6.79
C LEU A 8 -9.92 -12.37 -7.37
N THR A 9 -10.13 -12.09 -8.65
CA THR A 9 -11.34 -12.45 -9.36
C THR A 9 -10.97 -13.20 -10.62
N VAL A 10 -11.54 -14.39 -10.81
CA VAL A 10 -11.41 -15.14 -12.06
C VAL A 10 -12.33 -14.50 -13.10
N ILE A 11 -11.78 -14.01 -14.21
CA ILE A 11 -12.52 -13.27 -15.24
C ILE A 11 -12.79 -14.08 -16.50
N GLU A 12 -12.03 -15.14 -16.74
CA GLU A 12 -12.23 -16.02 -17.91
C GLU A 12 -12.16 -17.49 -17.51
N GLY A 13 -12.89 -18.34 -18.26
CA GLY A 13 -12.89 -19.78 -18.10
C GLY A 13 -14.12 -20.30 -17.34
N ALA A 14 -14.10 -21.61 -17.03
CA ALA A 14 -15.20 -22.31 -16.38
C ALA A 14 -15.53 -21.79 -14.96
N HIS A 15 -14.55 -21.17 -14.32
CA HIS A 15 -14.68 -20.61 -12.96
C HIS A 15 -14.83 -19.10 -12.94
N ALA A 16 -15.19 -18.45 -14.06
CA ALA A 16 -15.38 -17.01 -14.12
C ALA A 16 -16.36 -16.54 -13.07
N GLY A 17 -16.02 -15.47 -12.35
CA GLY A 17 -16.80 -14.94 -11.23
C GLY A 17 -16.37 -15.44 -9.86
N ALA A 18 -15.53 -16.47 -9.77
CA ALA A 18 -14.94 -16.89 -8.49
C ALA A 18 -14.04 -15.77 -7.92
N LYS A 19 -14.14 -15.55 -6.60
CA LYS A 19 -13.40 -14.49 -5.89
C LYS A 19 -12.75 -15.03 -4.64
N ALA A 20 -11.60 -14.51 -4.31
CA ALA A 20 -10.93 -14.79 -3.06
C ALA A 20 -10.26 -13.54 -2.48
N LEU A 21 -10.40 -13.37 -1.19
CA LEU A 21 -9.74 -12.33 -0.43
C LEU A 21 -8.49 -12.93 0.23
N TYR A 22 -7.34 -12.39 -0.15
CA TYR A 22 -6.05 -12.74 0.43
C TYR A 22 -5.61 -11.65 1.38
N ILE A 23 -5.23 -12.06 2.57
CA ILE A 23 -4.57 -11.17 3.54
C ILE A 23 -3.22 -11.78 3.87
N ASP A 24 -2.15 -11.02 3.60
CA ASP A 24 -0.76 -11.46 3.79
C ASP A 24 -0.44 -12.81 3.11
N GLY A 25 -0.96 -12.99 1.90
CA GLY A 25 -0.72 -14.18 1.09
C GLY A 25 -1.56 -15.41 1.46
N ARG A 26 -2.52 -15.28 2.37
CA ARG A 26 -3.42 -16.37 2.77
C ARG A 26 -4.87 -16.05 2.43
N ILE A 27 -5.59 -17.05 1.93
CA ILE A 27 -7.02 -16.93 1.66
C ILE A 27 -7.76 -16.81 2.99
N ARG A 28 -8.57 -15.76 3.12
CA ARG A 28 -9.43 -15.53 4.28
C ARG A 28 -10.90 -15.78 3.99
N VAL A 29 -11.33 -15.39 2.80
CA VAL A 29 -12.69 -15.61 2.33
C VAL A 29 -12.60 -16.02 0.88
N ALA A 30 -13.38 -16.99 0.47
CA ALA A 30 -13.42 -17.43 -0.92
C ALA A 30 -14.86 -17.73 -1.35
N TYR A 31 -15.17 -17.39 -2.58
CA TYR A 31 -16.42 -17.71 -3.26
C TYR A 31 -16.10 -18.44 -4.56
N GLY A 32 -16.72 -19.60 -4.77
CA GLY A 32 -16.46 -20.48 -5.89
C GLY A 32 -15.49 -21.60 -5.57
N ASN A 33 -15.44 -22.63 -6.39
CA ASN A 33 -14.75 -23.90 -6.08
C ASN A 33 -13.28 -23.95 -6.53
N VAL A 34 -12.79 -22.91 -7.17
CA VAL A 34 -11.45 -22.88 -7.77
C VAL A 34 -10.33 -22.65 -6.76
N TRP A 35 -10.67 -22.27 -5.53
CA TRP A 35 -9.73 -21.81 -4.51
C TRP A 35 -9.22 -22.93 -3.58
N ALA A 36 -9.60 -24.19 -3.86
CA ALA A 36 -9.10 -25.31 -3.08
C ALA A 36 -7.61 -25.53 -3.39
N ASP A 37 -6.80 -25.17 -2.45
CA ASP A 37 -5.40 -25.53 -2.20
C ASP A 37 -4.31 -25.23 -3.25
N GLU A 38 -4.58 -25.08 -4.52
CA GLU A 38 -3.51 -24.87 -5.51
C GLU A 38 -4.02 -24.11 -6.74
N ILE A 39 -3.99 -22.79 -6.67
CA ILE A 39 -3.91 -22.03 -7.91
C ILE A 39 -2.46 -22.03 -8.33
N ASP A 40 -2.14 -22.87 -9.28
CA ASP A 40 -0.86 -22.80 -9.96
C ASP A 40 -0.83 -21.51 -10.78
N ASP A 41 0.00 -20.56 -10.37
CA ASP A 41 0.22 -19.31 -11.11
C ASP A 41 0.69 -19.56 -12.55
N ASN A 42 1.07 -20.78 -12.86
CA ASN A 42 1.43 -21.23 -14.20
C ASN A 42 0.26 -21.85 -15.01
N ASP A 43 -0.93 -21.94 -14.41
CA ASP A 43 -2.10 -22.41 -15.14
C ASP A 43 -2.64 -21.31 -16.06
N ASN A 44 -2.21 -21.37 -17.33
CA ASN A 44 -2.66 -20.44 -18.37
C ASN A 44 -4.15 -20.56 -18.72
N SER A 45 -4.88 -21.50 -18.14
CA SER A 45 -6.32 -21.66 -18.34
C SER A 45 -7.17 -20.72 -17.49
N ILE A 46 -6.55 -20.09 -16.48
CA ILE A 46 -7.23 -19.20 -15.55
C ILE A 46 -6.69 -17.77 -15.73
N VAL A 47 -7.58 -16.86 -16.11
CA VAL A 47 -7.26 -15.43 -16.15
C VAL A 47 -7.86 -14.78 -14.92
N MET A 48 -7.02 -14.15 -14.11
CA MET A 48 -7.42 -13.50 -12.87
C MET A 48 -7.17 -12.00 -12.92
N PHE A 49 -8.11 -11.25 -12.34
CA PHE A 49 -7.94 -9.84 -12.05
C PHE A 49 -7.59 -9.66 -10.57
N ARG A 50 -6.47 -8.99 -10.32
CA ARG A 50 -5.93 -8.76 -8.98
C ARG A 50 -6.11 -7.30 -8.59
N GLN A 51 -6.80 -7.07 -7.46
CA GLN A 51 -7.01 -5.73 -6.92
C GLN A 51 -6.43 -5.64 -5.52
N GLN A 52 -5.68 -4.59 -5.25
CA GLN A 52 -5.24 -4.29 -3.91
C GLN A 52 -6.32 -3.49 -3.19
N ILE A 53 -6.76 -3.98 -2.02
CA ILE A 53 -7.89 -3.41 -1.29
C ILE A 53 -7.44 -2.97 0.10
N GLY A 54 -7.96 -1.83 0.54
CA GLY A 54 -7.85 -1.36 1.92
C GLY A 54 -6.48 -0.86 2.34
N SER A 55 -5.45 -1.00 1.52
CA SER A 55 -4.15 -0.41 1.78
C SER A 55 -4.03 0.91 1.03
N ARG A 56 -3.70 1.97 1.75
CA ARG A 56 -3.30 3.23 1.13
C ARG A 56 -1.84 3.10 0.68
N PRO A 57 -1.51 3.43 -0.58
CA PRO A 57 -0.12 3.44 -1.02
C PRO A 57 0.70 4.38 -0.13
N ARG A 58 1.89 3.96 0.25
CA ARG A 58 2.80 4.77 1.05
C ARG A 58 3.51 5.79 0.16
N LEU A 59 3.38 7.06 0.50
CA LEU A 59 4.14 8.15 -0.11
C LEU A 59 5.20 8.61 0.89
N ILE A 60 6.47 8.46 0.54
CA ILE A 60 7.58 8.90 1.37
C ILE A 60 8.14 10.20 0.79
N ILE A 61 8.10 11.26 1.58
CA ILE A 61 8.62 12.58 1.21
C ILE A 61 9.86 12.85 2.05
N CYS A 62 10.98 13.08 1.38
CA CYS A 62 12.22 13.45 2.04
C CYS A 62 12.37 14.97 2.05
N GLY A 63 12.27 15.56 3.22
CA GLY A 63 12.31 17.00 3.46
C GLY A 63 10.97 17.54 3.96
N GLY A 64 11.03 18.56 4.81
CA GLY A 64 9.88 19.20 5.44
C GLY A 64 9.72 20.69 5.07
N GLY A 65 10.31 21.12 3.94
CA GLY A 65 10.25 22.50 3.47
C GLY A 65 8.94 22.88 2.80
N HIS A 66 8.92 24.04 2.12
CA HIS A 66 7.71 24.58 1.48
C HIS A 66 7.14 23.69 0.38
N VAL A 67 7.98 23.09 -0.44
CA VAL A 67 7.55 22.18 -1.52
C VAL A 67 6.90 20.93 -0.93
N SER A 68 7.53 20.36 0.08
CA SER A 68 6.99 19.19 0.78
C SER A 68 5.68 19.49 1.47
N ALA A 69 5.53 20.67 2.08
CA ALA A 69 4.28 21.10 2.70
C ALA A 69 3.13 21.17 1.67
N ALA A 70 3.39 21.72 0.49
CA ALA A 70 2.42 21.76 -0.59
C ALA A 70 2.07 20.35 -1.08
N LEU A 71 3.07 19.48 -1.24
CA LEU A 71 2.88 18.10 -1.66
C LEU A 71 2.07 17.30 -0.65
N VAL A 72 2.33 17.44 0.65
CA VAL A 72 1.56 16.81 1.72
C VAL A 72 0.09 17.21 1.64
N ARG A 73 -0.21 18.50 1.47
CA ARG A 73 -1.59 18.97 1.33
C ARG A 73 -2.30 18.41 0.12
N MET A 74 -1.62 18.34 -1.03
CA MET A 74 -2.17 17.75 -2.24
C MET A 74 -2.39 16.23 -2.07
N ALA A 75 -1.42 15.54 -1.53
CA ALA A 75 -1.47 14.09 -1.32
C ALA A 75 -2.53 13.69 -0.28
N SER A 76 -2.82 14.56 0.70
CA SER A 76 -3.87 14.30 1.70
C SER A 76 -5.29 14.25 1.10
N LEU A 77 -5.48 14.84 -0.07
CA LEU A 77 -6.74 14.72 -0.82
C LEU A 77 -6.88 13.40 -1.56
N LEU A 78 -5.79 12.66 -1.67
CA LEU A 78 -5.72 11.33 -2.27
C LEU A 78 -5.55 10.28 -1.17
N ALA A 79 -5.80 9.03 -1.49
CA ALA A 79 -5.72 7.96 -0.49
C ALA A 79 -4.29 7.46 -0.25
N PHE A 80 -3.37 8.37 0.07
CA PHE A 80 -1.99 8.02 0.45
C PHE A 80 -1.81 7.93 1.96
N ASP A 81 -0.95 6.99 2.37
CA ASP A 81 -0.34 6.99 3.70
C ASP A 81 0.95 7.81 3.61
N ILE A 82 0.93 9.03 4.17
CA ILE A 82 1.95 10.04 3.93
C ILE A 82 3.00 10.01 5.03
N TRP A 83 4.23 9.73 4.63
CA TRP A 83 5.41 9.72 5.49
C TRP A 83 6.33 10.86 5.11
N VAL A 84 6.75 11.67 6.07
CA VAL A 84 7.76 12.71 5.88
C VAL A 84 8.98 12.40 6.73
N ILE A 85 10.14 12.42 6.09
CA ILE A 85 11.43 12.30 6.76
C ILE A 85 12.13 13.65 6.67
N GLU A 86 12.51 14.20 7.81
CA GLU A 86 13.19 15.50 7.90
C GLU A 86 14.27 15.43 8.98
N ASP A 87 15.45 15.93 8.71
CA ASP A 87 16.55 15.95 9.67
C ASP A 87 16.54 17.17 10.61
N ARG A 88 15.74 18.18 10.29
CA ARG A 88 15.62 19.42 11.08
C ARG A 88 14.34 19.42 11.90
N PRO A 89 14.42 19.51 13.26
CA PRO A 89 13.23 19.36 14.12
C PRO A 89 12.10 20.34 13.84
N LEU A 90 12.40 21.61 13.55
CA LEU A 90 11.37 22.62 13.26
C LEU A 90 10.59 22.29 11.99
N PHE A 91 11.26 21.79 10.97
CA PHE A 91 10.61 21.39 9.72
C PHE A 91 9.83 20.08 9.87
N ALA A 92 10.29 19.17 10.72
CA ALA A 92 9.53 17.98 11.08
C ALA A 92 8.21 18.34 11.77
N ASP A 93 8.22 19.26 12.71
CA ASP A 93 7.02 19.75 13.38
C ASP A 93 6.05 20.42 12.39
N ASN A 94 6.58 21.18 11.44
CA ASN A 94 5.76 21.77 10.39
C ASN A 94 5.09 20.70 9.49
N ALA A 95 5.80 19.65 9.15
CA ALA A 95 5.23 18.55 8.36
C ALA A 95 4.04 17.89 9.07
N LYS A 96 4.11 17.71 10.38
CA LYS A 96 2.97 17.21 11.19
C LYS A 96 1.76 18.14 11.07
N ARG A 97 1.96 19.44 11.17
CA ARG A 97 0.88 20.44 11.07
C ARG A 97 0.24 20.48 9.70
N GLN A 98 0.98 20.13 8.66
CA GLN A 98 0.48 20.09 7.28
C GLN A 98 -0.39 18.88 6.96
N GLY A 99 -0.42 17.87 7.83
CA GLY A 99 -1.28 16.70 7.67
C GLY A 99 -0.56 15.42 7.25
N ALA A 100 0.76 15.33 7.42
CA ALA A 100 1.46 14.06 7.25
C ALA A 100 0.98 13.03 8.29
N ASP A 101 0.78 11.80 7.85
CA ASP A 101 0.34 10.72 8.75
C ASP A 101 1.46 10.27 9.68
N HIS A 102 2.68 10.25 9.18
CA HIS A 102 3.88 9.87 9.93
C HIS A 102 5.01 10.85 9.64
N VAL A 103 5.67 11.32 10.68
CA VAL A 103 6.84 12.18 10.56
C VAL A 103 7.99 11.58 11.37
N ILE A 104 9.12 11.40 10.72
CA ILE A 104 10.34 10.90 11.35
C ILE A 104 11.40 11.99 11.25
N CYS A 105 11.88 12.46 12.40
CA CYS A 105 13.01 13.36 12.47
C CYS A 105 14.30 12.55 12.61
N GLY A 106 15.13 12.55 11.59
CA GLY A 106 16.36 11.77 11.58
C GLY A 106 17.10 11.83 10.26
N ASP A 107 18.21 11.09 10.19
CA ASP A 107 19.03 10.98 8.98
C ASP A 107 18.26 10.25 7.87
N TYR A 108 18.34 10.79 6.66
CA TYR A 108 17.59 10.24 5.51
C TYR A 108 17.98 8.80 5.16
N LYS A 109 19.26 8.49 5.15
CA LYS A 109 19.74 7.15 4.78
C LYS A 109 19.34 6.11 5.80
N GLU A 110 19.54 6.42 7.07
CA GLU A 110 19.22 5.51 8.18
C GLU A 110 17.71 5.28 8.27
N THR A 111 16.92 6.31 8.03
CA THR A 111 15.45 6.23 8.12
C THR A 111 14.84 5.54 6.91
N LEU A 112 15.35 5.79 5.71
CA LEU A 112 14.82 5.19 4.48
C LEU A 112 15.10 3.69 4.37
N ALA A 113 16.23 3.22 4.86
CA ALA A 113 16.65 1.83 4.69
C ALA A 113 15.59 0.82 5.19
N PRO A 114 15.00 0.98 6.40
CA PRO A 114 13.94 0.08 6.87
C PRO A 114 12.63 0.21 6.10
N LEU A 115 12.37 1.34 5.45
CA LEU A 115 11.09 1.63 4.78
C LEU A 115 11.02 1.10 3.35
N ARG A 116 12.10 0.54 2.84
CA ARG A 116 12.17 0.02 1.45
C ARG A 116 11.40 -1.28 1.22
N ARG A 117 10.79 -1.82 2.22
CA ARG A 117 10.03 -3.09 2.13
C ARG A 117 8.58 -2.88 1.75
#